data_a1b114dc3a8618e244f0c2412f6bf35b
#
_entry.id   a1b114dc3a8618e244f0c2412f6bf35b
#
_cell.length_a   1.000
_cell.length_b   1.000
_cell.length_c   1.000
_cell.angle_alpha   90.00
_cell.angle_beta   90.00
_cell.angle_gamma   90.00
#
_symmetry.space_group_name_H-M   'P 1'
#
loop_
_entity.id
_entity.type
_entity.pdbx_description
1 polymer ?
#
loop_
_entity_poly.entity_id
_entity_poly.type
_entity_poly.pdbx_seq_one_letter_code
_entity_poly.pdbx_strand_id
1 'polypeptide(L)'
;KKREGDKITPVGKFKIRSILYRKDRAIQIKSKISKLSIKSNMGWCDDPKSKKYNKLIKFPFKGHAERLYRKDNTYDIILVLDYNTNPVRKGKGSAIFIHVAKKNYTNTLGCIAVNKRNLKKIIGKINKSTIVNIN
;
A
#
# COMPACT_ATOMS: atom_id res chain seq x y z
N LYS A 1 -17.04 11.31 -2.45
CA LYS A 1 -16.80 9.94 -1.97
C LYS A 1 -15.81 9.21 -2.85
N LYS A 2 -14.84 8.53 -2.23
CA LYS A 2 -13.84 7.71 -2.91
C LYS A 2 -14.48 6.55 -3.66
N ARG A 3 -14.04 6.33 -4.92
CA ARG A 3 -14.44 5.17 -5.74
C ARG A 3 -13.20 4.53 -6.35
N GLU A 4 -13.30 3.24 -6.69
CA GLU A 4 -12.22 2.55 -7.40
C GLU A 4 -11.93 3.26 -8.72
N GLY A 5 -10.64 3.52 -8.98
CA GLY A 5 -10.20 4.12 -10.25
C GLY A 5 -10.36 5.64 -10.37
N ASP A 6 -10.84 6.33 -9.35
CA ASP A 6 -11.04 7.79 -9.40
C ASP A 6 -9.72 8.59 -9.24
N LYS A 7 -8.62 7.92 -8.93
CA LYS A 7 -7.28 8.52 -8.76
C LYS A 7 -7.21 9.56 -7.62
N ILE A 8 -8.14 9.50 -6.69
CA ILE A 8 -8.24 10.43 -5.57
C ILE A 8 -7.74 9.75 -4.30
N THR A 9 -6.89 10.45 -3.53
CA THR A 9 -6.49 10.01 -2.21
C THR A 9 -7.63 10.31 -1.23
N PRO A 10 -8.08 9.33 -0.43
CA PRO A 10 -9.16 9.58 0.51
C PRO A 10 -8.75 10.54 1.61
N VAL A 11 -9.68 11.37 2.04
CA VAL A 11 -9.53 12.29 3.17
C VAL A 11 -9.91 11.57 4.45
N GLY A 12 -9.19 11.82 5.52
CA GLY A 12 -9.51 11.25 6.83
C GLY A 12 -8.29 10.88 7.65
N LYS A 13 -8.54 10.14 8.72
CA LYS A 13 -7.50 9.65 9.64
C LYS A 13 -7.42 8.13 9.53
N PHE A 14 -6.25 7.61 9.24
CA PHE A 14 -6.03 6.19 9.01
C PHE A 14 -4.88 5.68 9.85
N LYS A 15 -4.95 4.42 10.25
CA LYS A 15 -3.83 3.71 10.87
C LYS A 15 -3.05 2.96 9.81
N ILE A 16 -1.80 2.63 10.11
CA ILE A 16 -0.96 1.80 9.26
C ILE A 16 -1.18 0.36 9.70
N ARG A 17 -1.70 -0.44 8.79
CA ARG A 17 -2.10 -1.82 9.06
C ARG A 17 -0.93 -2.79 8.99
N SER A 18 -0.05 -2.59 8.00
CA SER A 18 1.10 -3.45 7.77
C SER A 18 2.13 -2.76 6.89
N ILE A 19 3.34 -3.31 6.89
CA ILE A 19 4.43 -2.86 6.03
C ILE A 19 4.81 -4.02 5.11
N LEU A 20 4.83 -3.75 3.79
CA LEU A 20 5.32 -4.68 2.79
C LEU A 20 6.64 -4.14 2.25
N TYR A 21 7.62 -5.00 2.00
CA TYR A 21 8.92 -4.52 1.55
C TYR A 21 9.69 -5.55 0.72
N ARG A 22 10.63 -5.06 -0.09
CA ARG A 22 11.47 -5.88 -0.95
C ARG A 22 12.74 -6.31 -0.21
N LYS A 23 12.62 -7.39 0.55
CA LYS A 23 13.76 -7.94 1.29
C LYS A 23 14.89 -8.37 0.36
N ASP A 24 14.56 -8.84 -0.84
CA ASP A 24 15.52 -9.26 -1.85
C ASP A 24 16.40 -8.10 -2.38
N ARG A 25 16.00 -6.85 -2.13
CA ARG A 25 16.76 -5.65 -2.49
C ARG A 25 17.59 -5.11 -1.32
N ALA A 26 17.93 -5.97 -0.36
CA ALA A 26 18.72 -5.63 0.82
C ALA A 26 18.10 -4.51 1.68
N ILE A 27 16.77 -4.41 1.68
CA ILE A 27 16.04 -3.46 2.52
C ILE A 27 15.75 -4.12 3.86
N GLN A 28 16.19 -3.50 4.94
CA GLN A 28 15.92 -3.95 6.31
C GLN A 28 14.90 -3.01 6.95
N ILE A 29 13.87 -3.60 7.55
CA ILE A 29 12.80 -2.86 8.20
C ILE A 29 12.79 -3.22 9.69
N LYS A 30 12.97 -2.20 10.54
CA LYS A 30 12.76 -2.32 11.99
C LYS A 30 11.55 -1.47 12.35
N SER A 31 10.45 -2.12 12.73
CA SER A 31 9.22 -1.42 13.10
C SER A 31 8.42 -2.24 14.10
N LYS A 32 7.60 -1.54 14.88
CA LYS A 32 6.60 -2.16 15.78
C LYS A 32 5.36 -2.62 15.02
N ILE A 33 5.23 -2.24 13.75
CA ILE A 33 4.13 -2.65 12.89
C ILE A 33 4.49 -3.97 12.21
N SER A 34 3.49 -4.84 12.02
CA SER A 34 3.62 -6.09 11.29
C SER A 34 4.21 -5.88 9.90
N LYS A 35 5.18 -6.70 9.50
CA LYS A 35 5.85 -6.58 8.20
C LYS A 35 5.87 -7.92 7.46
N LEU A 36 5.87 -7.84 6.14
CA LEU A 36 5.91 -8.98 5.24
C LEU A 36 6.78 -8.65 4.03
N SER A 37 7.66 -9.59 3.65
CA SER A 37 8.47 -9.41 2.44
C SER A 37 7.65 -9.69 1.20
N ILE A 38 7.80 -8.83 0.17
CA ILE A 38 7.10 -8.99 -1.11
C ILE A 38 7.77 -10.09 -1.93
N LYS A 39 6.99 -11.10 -2.32
CA LYS A 39 7.44 -12.20 -3.17
C LYS A 39 6.97 -11.98 -4.61
N SER A 40 7.61 -12.66 -5.56
CA SER A 40 7.35 -12.48 -7.00
C SER A 40 5.91 -12.79 -7.41
N ASN A 41 5.19 -13.59 -6.63
CA ASN A 41 3.81 -14.00 -6.92
C ASN A 41 2.76 -13.19 -6.15
N MET A 42 3.14 -12.08 -5.52
CA MET A 42 2.20 -11.28 -4.71
C MET A 42 1.54 -10.17 -5.52
N GLY A 43 0.27 -9.93 -5.21
CA GLY A 43 -0.51 -8.85 -5.76
C GLY A 43 -1.52 -8.31 -4.78
N TRP A 44 -2.19 -7.24 -5.16
CA TRP A 44 -3.26 -6.63 -4.37
C TRP A 44 -4.51 -6.56 -5.23
N CYS A 45 -5.58 -7.16 -4.77
CA CYS A 45 -6.82 -7.23 -5.54
C CYS A 45 -7.53 -5.88 -5.54
N ASP A 46 -7.74 -5.36 -6.74
CA ASP A 46 -8.49 -4.12 -6.99
C ASP A 46 -9.75 -4.37 -7.82
N ASP A 47 -10.19 -5.62 -7.91
CA ASP A 47 -11.37 -6.03 -8.65
C ASP A 47 -12.63 -5.91 -7.79
N PRO A 48 -13.52 -4.94 -8.05
CA PRO A 48 -14.74 -4.76 -7.24
C PRO A 48 -15.69 -5.95 -7.23
N LYS A 49 -15.54 -6.88 -8.18
CA LYS A 49 -16.35 -8.10 -8.27
C LYS A 49 -15.81 -9.24 -7.41
N SER A 50 -14.58 -9.13 -6.94
CA SER A 50 -13.93 -10.22 -6.20
C SER A 50 -14.23 -10.16 -4.72
N LYS A 51 -14.36 -11.35 -4.11
CA LYS A 51 -14.42 -11.50 -2.64
C LYS A 51 -13.11 -11.09 -1.96
N LYS A 52 -12.02 -11.03 -2.73
CA LYS A 52 -10.70 -10.61 -2.26
C LYS A 52 -10.43 -9.11 -2.44
N TYR A 53 -11.43 -8.35 -2.83
CA TYR A 53 -11.30 -6.90 -3.05
C TYR A 53 -10.58 -6.22 -1.89
N ASN A 54 -9.59 -5.39 -2.20
CA ASN A 54 -8.74 -4.67 -1.26
C ASN A 54 -7.98 -5.57 -0.29
N LYS A 55 -7.51 -6.73 -0.80
CA LYS A 55 -6.72 -7.69 -0.03
C LYS A 55 -5.50 -8.17 -0.79
N LEU A 56 -4.49 -8.59 -0.05
CA LEU A 56 -3.32 -9.26 -0.59
C LEU A 56 -3.73 -10.59 -1.22
N ILE A 57 -3.23 -10.86 -2.42
CA ILE A 57 -3.47 -12.13 -3.13
C ILE A 57 -2.15 -12.68 -3.68
N LYS A 58 -2.21 -13.93 -4.13
CA LYS A 58 -1.10 -14.58 -4.83
C LYS A 58 -1.52 -14.95 -6.24
N PHE A 59 -0.63 -14.73 -7.22
CA PHE A 59 -0.84 -15.18 -8.58
C PHE A 59 -0.49 -16.67 -8.71
N PRO A 60 -1.16 -17.43 -9.58
CA PRO A 60 -2.24 -17.02 -10.48
C PRO A 60 -3.52 -16.66 -9.71
N PHE A 61 -4.20 -15.62 -10.15
CA PHE A 61 -5.40 -15.10 -9.50
C PHE A 61 -6.48 -14.80 -10.54
N LYS A 62 -7.69 -15.28 -10.29
CA LYS A 62 -8.84 -15.00 -11.15
C LYS A 62 -9.46 -13.68 -10.74
N GLY A 63 -9.34 -12.67 -11.61
CA GLY A 63 -9.79 -11.33 -11.34
C GLY A 63 -8.67 -10.33 -11.55
N HIS A 64 -8.97 -9.05 -11.41
CA HIS A 64 -7.98 -8.00 -11.57
C HIS A 64 -7.22 -7.78 -10.28
N ALA A 65 -5.90 -7.67 -10.39
CA ALA A 65 -5.03 -7.39 -9.25
C ALA A 65 -3.77 -6.65 -9.72
N GLU A 66 -3.29 -5.77 -8.88
CA GLU A 66 -2.05 -5.04 -9.09
C GLU A 66 -0.87 -5.88 -8.61
N ARG A 67 0.20 -5.96 -9.43
CA ARG A 67 1.41 -6.66 -9.03
C ARG A 67 2.23 -5.82 -8.07
N LEU A 68 2.66 -6.43 -6.96
CA LEU A 68 3.47 -5.75 -5.96
C LEU A 68 4.98 -5.92 -6.20
N TYR A 69 5.37 -7.00 -6.86
CA TYR A 69 6.77 -7.28 -7.17
C TYR A 69 7.15 -6.60 -8.49
N ARG A 70 7.61 -5.36 -8.40
CA ARG A 70 7.87 -4.50 -9.57
C ARG A 70 9.36 -4.41 -9.87
N LYS A 71 9.68 -4.13 -11.14
CA LYS A 71 11.05 -3.86 -11.58
C LYS A 71 11.56 -2.51 -11.08
N ASP A 72 10.67 -1.50 -11.03
CA ASP A 72 11.02 -0.18 -10.51
C ASP A 72 11.06 -0.19 -8.97
N ASN A 73 11.35 0.95 -8.36
CA ASN A 73 11.51 1.07 -6.91
C ASN A 73 10.25 1.54 -6.19
N THR A 74 9.14 1.72 -6.90
CA THR A 74 7.90 2.27 -6.35
C THR A 74 7.41 1.49 -5.13
N TYR A 75 7.44 0.15 -5.22
CA TYR A 75 6.97 -0.74 -4.15
C TYR A 75 8.11 -1.41 -3.38
N ASP A 76 9.27 -0.77 -3.31
CA ASP A 76 10.34 -1.25 -2.44
C ASP A 76 9.91 -1.29 -0.98
N ILE A 77 9.10 -0.30 -0.57
CA ILE A 77 8.48 -0.21 0.76
C ILE A 77 7.06 0.31 0.58
N ILE A 78 6.12 -0.38 1.20
CA ILE A 78 4.69 -0.02 1.19
C ILE A 78 4.18 0.04 2.62
N LEU A 79 3.58 1.16 3.01
CA LEU A 79 2.77 1.24 4.22
C LEU A 79 1.31 1.08 3.79
N VAL A 80 0.66 0.02 4.24
CA VAL A 80 -0.73 -0.26 3.91
C VAL A 80 -1.61 0.48 4.91
N LEU A 81 -2.41 1.42 4.44
CA LEU A 81 -3.35 2.15 5.28
C LEU A 81 -4.63 1.32 5.49
N ASP A 82 -5.29 1.51 6.61
CA ASP A 82 -6.50 0.77 6.95
C ASP A 82 -7.78 1.29 6.28
N TYR A 83 -7.64 2.13 5.26
CA TYR A 83 -8.76 2.60 4.46
C TYR A 83 -9.50 1.42 3.83
N ASN A 84 -10.82 1.39 4.00
CA ASN A 84 -11.71 0.39 3.40
C ASN A 84 -11.28 -1.06 3.70
N THR A 85 -10.95 -1.33 4.96
CA THR A 85 -10.48 -2.66 5.37
C THR A 85 -11.40 -3.36 6.38
N ASN A 86 -12.21 -2.61 7.14
CA ASN A 86 -13.06 -3.20 8.18
C ASN A 86 -14.35 -2.38 8.38
N PRO A 87 -15.45 -2.71 7.69
CA PRO A 87 -15.56 -3.74 6.66
C PRO A 87 -15.05 -3.27 5.30
N VAL A 88 -14.71 -4.20 4.44
CA VAL A 88 -14.39 -3.91 3.03
C VAL A 88 -15.69 -3.64 2.27
N ARG A 89 -15.75 -2.50 1.59
CA ARG A 89 -16.87 -2.15 0.70
C ARG A 89 -16.39 -2.14 -0.74
N LYS A 90 -16.94 -3.04 -1.55
CA LYS A 90 -16.53 -3.21 -2.95
C LYS A 90 -16.73 -1.93 -3.74
N GLY A 91 -15.74 -1.56 -4.55
CA GLY A 91 -15.80 -0.38 -5.40
C GLY A 91 -15.53 0.95 -4.72
N LYS A 92 -15.28 0.97 -3.42
CA LYS A 92 -15.05 2.22 -2.65
C LYS A 92 -13.57 2.60 -2.55
N GLY A 93 -12.71 1.88 -3.22
CA GLY A 93 -11.27 2.14 -3.30
C GLY A 93 -10.44 1.04 -2.66
N SER A 94 -9.31 0.76 -3.29
CA SER A 94 -8.37 -0.28 -2.87
C SER A 94 -6.94 0.22 -2.97
N ALA A 95 -6.02 -0.53 -2.35
CA ALA A 95 -4.58 -0.30 -2.44
C ALA A 95 -4.20 1.15 -2.08
N ILE A 96 -4.72 1.66 -0.96
CA ILE A 96 -4.34 2.98 -0.47
C ILE A 96 -3.08 2.82 0.36
N PHE A 97 -1.96 3.13 -0.26
CA PHE A 97 -0.63 2.92 0.27
C PHE A 97 0.14 4.22 0.42
N ILE A 98 1.11 4.23 1.33
CA ILE A 98 2.26 5.14 1.27
C ILE A 98 3.41 4.34 0.69
N HIS A 99 3.98 4.79 -0.41
CA HIS A 99 5.06 4.07 -1.09
C HIS A 99 6.20 5.00 -1.48
N VAL A 100 7.28 4.44 -2.03
CA VAL A 100 8.44 5.20 -2.48
C VAL A 100 8.05 6.09 -3.65
N ALA A 101 8.39 7.37 -3.56
CA ALA A 101 8.17 8.33 -4.63
C ALA A 101 9.09 8.02 -5.82
N LYS A 102 8.55 8.17 -7.03
CA LYS A 102 9.36 8.16 -8.24
C LYS A 102 10.27 9.37 -8.26
N LYS A 103 11.40 9.27 -8.97
CA LYS A 103 12.43 10.30 -9.00
C LYS A 103 11.90 11.70 -9.32
N ASN A 104 10.89 11.80 -10.18
CA ASN A 104 10.27 13.05 -10.59
C ASN A 104 8.88 13.29 -9.99
N TYR A 105 8.50 12.55 -8.96
CA TYR A 105 7.22 12.70 -8.24
C TYR A 105 6.00 12.73 -9.16
N THR A 106 5.96 11.83 -10.15
CA THR A 106 4.79 11.71 -11.03
C THR A 106 3.51 11.35 -10.26
N ASN A 107 2.36 11.70 -10.81
CA ASN A 107 1.06 11.44 -10.19
C ASN A 107 0.85 9.96 -9.87
N THR A 108 0.18 9.70 -8.76
CA THR A 108 -0.22 8.36 -8.33
C THR A 108 -1.70 8.12 -8.61
N LEU A 109 -2.14 6.87 -8.44
CA LEU A 109 -3.54 6.47 -8.59
C LEU A 109 -4.31 6.49 -7.25
N GLY A 110 -4.05 7.50 -6.40
CA GLY A 110 -4.67 7.64 -5.09
C GLY A 110 -3.75 7.30 -3.92
N CYS A 111 -2.54 6.84 -4.18
CA CYS A 111 -1.52 6.56 -3.16
C CYS A 111 -0.74 7.82 -2.79
N ILE A 112 -0.06 7.75 -1.67
CA ILE A 112 0.84 8.80 -1.18
C ILE A 112 2.27 8.37 -1.48
N ALA A 113 3.00 9.20 -2.24
CA ALA A 113 4.39 8.93 -2.57
C ALA A 113 5.32 9.72 -1.66
N VAL A 114 6.28 9.05 -1.04
CA VAL A 114 7.25 9.64 -0.12
C VAL A 114 8.67 9.23 -0.54
N ASN A 115 9.61 10.15 -0.46
CA ASN A 115 11.01 9.87 -0.71
C ASN A 115 11.47 8.67 0.14
N LYS A 116 12.22 7.74 -0.45
CA LYS A 116 12.65 6.49 0.19
C LYS A 116 13.40 6.72 1.50
N ARG A 117 14.29 7.71 1.53
CA ARG A 117 15.06 8.06 2.72
C ARG A 117 14.16 8.53 3.86
N ASN A 118 13.19 9.39 3.55
CA ASN A 118 12.21 9.87 4.53
C ASN A 118 11.28 8.76 4.99
N LEU A 119 10.87 7.88 4.09
CA LEU A 119 10.02 6.73 4.42
C LEU A 119 10.72 5.79 5.41
N LYS A 120 12.01 5.51 5.20
CA LYS A 120 12.81 4.71 6.14
C LYS A 120 12.87 5.34 7.53
N LYS A 121 13.01 6.66 7.60
CA LYS A 121 13.02 7.39 8.89
C LYS A 121 11.67 7.28 9.60
N ILE A 122 10.58 7.44 8.86
CA ILE A 122 9.22 7.35 9.41
C ILE A 122 8.98 5.96 10.02
N ILE A 123 9.37 4.91 9.32
CA ILE A 123 9.15 3.52 9.74
C ILE A 123 9.72 3.24 11.13
N GLY A 124 10.87 3.80 11.45
CA GLY A 124 11.49 3.61 12.77
C GLY A 124 10.76 4.30 13.91
N LYS A 125 9.83 5.21 13.61
CA LYS A 125 9.13 6.05 14.60
C LYS A 125 7.66 5.71 14.77
N ILE A 126 7.08 4.92 13.85
CA ILE A 126 5.64 4.62 13.86
C ILE A 126 5.33 3.35 14.65
N ASN A 127 4.07 3.25 15.09
CA ASN A 127 3.53 2.07 15.76
C ASN A 127 2.06 1.89 15.40
N LYS A 128 1.39 0.92 16.01
CA LYS A 128 -0.02 0.60 15.73
C LYS A 128 -0.98 1.75 16.05
N SER A 129 -0.58 2.69 16.90
CA SER A 129 -1.40 3.83 17.30
C SER A 129 -1.16 5.06 16.42
N THR A 130 -0.17 5.03 15.56
CA THR A 130 0.16 6.15 14.66
C THR A 130 -1.00 6.45 13.72
N ILE A 131 -1.36 7.72 13.62
CA ILE A 131 -2.44 8.18 12.75
C ILE A 131 -1.83 8.91 11.57
N VAL A 132 -2.25 8.51 10.36
CA VAL A 132 -1.99 9.23 9.12
C VAL A 132 -3.20 10.11 8.84
N ASN A 133 -3.00 11.41 8.92
CA ASN A 133 -4.08 12.37 8.70
C ASN A 133 -3.96 12.95 7.27
N ILE A 134 -4.96 12.68 6.46
CA ILE A 134 -5.04 13.15 5.08
C ILE A 134 -6.14 14.22 5.01
N ASN A 135 -5.74 15.43 4.71
CA ASN A 135 -6.64 16.59 4.62
C ASN A 135 -7.11 16.83 3.20
#